data_73b5b92e45fe5089d8e13f93ce774af9
#
_entry.id   73b5b92e45fe5089d8e13f93ce774af9
#
_cell.length_a   1.000
_cell.length_b   1.000
_cell.length_c   1.000
_cell.angle_alpha   90.00
_cell.angle_beta   90.00
_cell.angle_gamma   90.00
#
_symmetry.space_group_name_H-M   'P 1'
#
loop_
_entity.id
_entity.type
_entity.pdbx_description
1 polymer ?
#
loop_
_entity_poly.entity_id
_entity_poly.type
_entity_poly.pdbx_seq_one_letter_code
_entity_poly.pdbx_strand_id
1 'polypeptide(L)'
;MNSSVDSTVEPAVRQDRWRPLRYALRTPLLILQALISGPLALLALNPIAARIGSGESTFEKRMIRWWSGALLRRFGLRIRRFGEPLPGAVLYVANHISWLDIVLIHSQRPVSFVAKSEIARWPFVGWLASRAGTIFHRRGSTDSLAVVMATVVDRLKAGTPVGVFPEGGSGHGDKVGTFHARIFQTALDANVPVQPVALRYGRDGRQDPSVPFGRKEGFFPNFLRVLGNPSMDAEVHFLEPVAATPDARRRMAEQSRERIVRELGYGD
;
A
#
# COMPACT_ATOMS: atom_id res chain seq x y z
N MET A 1 42.03 -3.83 34.18
CA MET A 1 41.49 -5.19 33.99
C MET A 1 40.13 -5.24 34.66
N ASN A 2 39.10 -5.14 33.91
CA ASN A 2 37.82 -5.85 34.12
C ASN A 2 36.91 -5.55 32.93
N SER A 3 36.85 -6.45 32.01
CA SER A 3 35.97 -6.47 30.87
C SER A 3 34.61 -6.99 31.33
N SER A 4 33.66 -6.09 31.51
CA SER A 4 32.25 -6.48 31.63
C SER A 4 31.71 -6.73 30.20
N VAL A 5 31.61 -8.00 29.87
CA VAL A 5 30.89 -8.49 28.69
C VAL A 5 29.41 -8.20 28.91
N ASP A 6 28.91 -7.18 28.18
CA ASP A 6 27.49 -6.87 28.10
C ASP A 6 26.82 -7.96 27.23
N SER A 7 26.28 -8.98 27.88
CA SER A 7 25.47 -10.01 27.26
C SER A 7 24.09 -9.45 26.98
N THR A 8 23.92 -8.83 25.81
CA THR A 8 22.60 -8.55 25.24
C THR A 8 21.90 -9.88 24.98
N VAL A 9 21.11 -10.31 25.93
CA VAL A 9 20.19 -11.45 25.80
C VAL A 9 19.16 -11.07 24.73
N GLU A 10 19.33 -11.61 23.52
CA GLU A 10 18.26 -11.58 22.53
C GLU A 10 16.99 -12.18 23.17
N PRO A 11 15.85 -11.47 23.13
CA PRO A 11 14.63 -12.01 23.70
C PRO A 11 14.27 -13.29 22.95
N ALA A 12 14.25 -14.41 23.67
CA ALA A 12 13.87 -15.71 23.15
C ALA A 12 12.55 -15.58 22.37
N VAL A 13 12.59 -15.83 21.07
CA VAL A 13 11.41 -15.83 20.19
C VAL A 13 10.46 -16.88 20.74
N ARG A 14 9.44 -16.45 21.49
CA ARG A 14 8.38 -17.35 21.97
C ARG A 14 7.80 -18.04 20.76
N GLN A 15 8.01 -19.35 20.64
CA GLN A 15 7.41 -20.15 19.56
C GLN A 15 5.89 -20.00 19.63
N ASP A 16 5.32 -19.37 18.62
CA ASP A 16 3.89 -19.17 18.51
C ASP A 16 3.20 -20.49 18.12
N ARG A 17 2.80 -21.26 19.15
CA ARG A 17 2.17 -22.58 19.02
C ARG A 17 0.89 -22.59 18.17
N TRP A 18 0.25 -21.45 17.97
CA TRP A 18 -0.97 -21.33 17.18
C TRP A 18 -0.71 -21.06 15.69
N ARG A 19 0.55 -20.85 15.32
CA ARG A 19 0.92 -20.55 13.93
C ARG A 19 0.54 -21.66 12.94
N PRO A 20 0.77 -22.97 13.23
CA PRO A 20 0.31 -24.06 12.34
C PRO A 20 -1.20 -24.08 12.14
N LEU A 21 -1.97 -23.83 13.20
CA LEU A 21 -3.43 -23.76 13.09
C LEU A 21 -3.89 -22.60 12.19
N ARG A 22 -3.24 -21.45 12.30
CA ARG A 22 -3.54 -20.31 11.40
C ARG A 22 -3.26 -20.66 9.95
N TYR A 23 -2.18 -21.34 9.64
CA TYR A 23 -1.93 -21.83 8.28
C TYR A 23 -2.99 -22.81 7.83
N ALA A 24 -3.35 -23.79 8.66
CA ALA A 24 -4.36 -24.81 8.34
C ALA A 24 -5.74 -24.18 8.04
N LEU A 25 -6.09 -23.08 8.72
CA LEU A 25 -7.37 -22.40 8.50
C LEU A 25 -7.30 -21.38 7.35
N ARG A 26 -6.23 -20.59 7.26
CA ARG A 26 -6.16 -19.46 6.32
C ARG A 26 -5.77 -19.88 4.90
N THR A 27 -4.90 -20.90 4.75
CA THR A 27 -4.46 -21.36 3.43
C THR A 27 -5.59 -21.89 2.57
N PRO A 28 -6.48 -22.79 3.02
CA PRO A 28 -7.63 -23.23 2.24
C PRO A 28 -8.56 -22.07 1.85
N LEU A 29 -8.77 -21.13 2.75
CA LEU A 29 -9.59 -19.94 2.48
C LEU A 29 -8.96 -19.01 1.43
N LEU A 30 -7.63 -18.88 1.41
CA LEU A 30 -6.92 -18.15 0.35
C LEU A 30 -7.04 -18.85 -1.00
N ILE A 31 -6.88 -20.17 -1.03
CA ILE A 31 -7.03 -20.96 -2.25
C ILE A 31 -8.46 -20.82 -2.78
N LEU A 32 -9.45 -20.97 -1.91
CA LEU A 32 -10.85 -20.79 -2.29
C LEU A 32 -11.12 -19.38 -2.83
N GLN A 33 -10.59 -18.36 -2.17
CA GLN A 33 -10.70 -16.98 -2.66
C GLN A 33 -10.04 -16.81 -4.02
N ALA A 34 -8.87 -17.40 -4.27
CA ALA A 34 -8.19 -17.33 -5.57
C ALA A 34 -9.02 -18.03 -6.66
N LEU A 35 -9.61 -19.19 -6.36
CA LEU A 35 -10.47 -19.93 -7.28
C LEU A 35 -11.76 -19.16 -7.65
N ILE A 36 -12.36 -18.45 -6.69
CA ILE A 36 -13.55 -17.63 -6.93
C ILE A 36 -13.17 -16.33 -7.64
N SER A 37 -12.11 -15.68 -7.20
CA SER A 37 -11.74 -14.36 -7.71
C SER A 37 -11.11 -14.40 -9.10
N GLY A 38 -10.50 -15.50 -9.51
CA GLY A 38 -9.94 -15.65 -10.86
C GLY A 38 -10.99 -15.47 -11.96
N PRO A 39 -12.08 -16.26 -11.99
CA PRO A 39 -13.18 -16.07 -12.95
C PRO A 39 -13.85 -14.69 -12.83
N LEU A 40 -14.06 -14.21 -11.61
CA LEU A 40 -14.67 -12.88 -11.39
C LEU A 40 -13.76 -11.74 -11.90
N ALA A 41 -12.45 -11.86 -11.73
CA ALA A 41 -11.49 -10.90 -12.30
C ALA A 41 -11.54 -10.90 -13.84
N LEU A 42 -11.60 -12.09 -14.47
CA LEU A 42 -11.77 -12.18 -15.92
C LEU A 42 -13.07 -11.52 -16.39
N LEU A 43 -14.16 -11.69 -15.66
CA LEU A 43 -15.43 -11.00 -15.95
C LEU A 43 -15.30 -9.47 -15.74
N ALA A 44 -14.70 -9.03 -14.64
CA ALA A 44 -14.52 -7.60 -14.35
C ALA A 44 -13.63 -6.89 -15.37
N LEU A 45 -12.68 -7.61 -15.97
CA LEU A 45 -11.78 -7.12 -17.00
C LEU A 45 -12.37 -7.17 -18.41
N ASN A 46 -13.57 -7.77 -18.58
CA ASN A 46 -14.29 -7.70 -19.83
C ASN A 46 -14.76 -6.26 -20.07
N PRO A 47 -14.50 -5.65 -21.27
CA PRO A 47 -14.85 -4.27 -21.56
C PRO A 47 -16.34 -3.95 -21.39
N ILE A 48 -17.21 -4.95 -21.58
CA ILE A 48 -18.66 -4.80 -21.43
C ILE A 48 -19.01 -4.75 -19.94
N ALA A 49 -18.49 -5.68 -19.14
CA ALA A 49 -18.73 -5.72 -17.70
C ALA A 49 -18.10 -4.53 -16.96
N ALA A 50 -16.93 -4.06 -17.42
CA ALA A 50 -16.25 -2.87 -16.86
C ALA A 50 -17.11 -1.60 -16.95
N ARG A 51 -18.03 -1.54 -17.94
CA ARG A 51 -18.97 -0.41 -18.14
C ARG A 51 -20.22 -0.48 -17.25
N ILE A 52 -20.43 -1.58 -16.52
CA ILE A 52 -21.56 -1.72 -15.61
C ILE A 52 -21.33 -0.83 -14.38
N GLY A 53 -22.17 0.18 -14.21
CA GLY A 53 -22.05 1.19 -13.17
C GLY A 53 -21.37 2.46 -13.67
N SER A 54 -21.28 3.47 -12.83
CA SER A 54 -20.69 4.77 -13.17
C SER A 54 -19.76 5.30 -12.06
N GLY A 55 -18.80 6.12 -12.42
CA GLY A 55 -17.92 6.81 -11.50
C GLY A 55 -17.14 5.85 -10.57
N GLU A 56 -17.31 5.98 -9.27
CA GLU A 56 -16.66 5.15 -8.24
C GLU A 56 -17.34 3.79 -8.02
N SER A 57 -18.47 3.53 -8.65
CA SER A 57 -19.31 2.34 -8.45
C SER A 57 -19.29 1.35 -9.63
N THR A 58 -18.29 1.42 -10.50
CA THR A 58 -18.15 0.42 -11.56
C THR A 58 -17.93 -0.98 -10.98
N PHE A 59 -18.35 -2.00 -11.75
CA PHE A 59 -18.21 -3.40 -11.33
C PHE A 59 -16.74 -3.74 -11.01
N GLU A 60 -15.81 -3.31 -11.85
CA GLU A 60 -14.38 -3.48 -11.65
C GLU A 60 -13.90 -2.91 -10.30
N LYS A 61 -14.24 -1.65 -10.00
CA LYS A 61 -13.83 -0.98 -8.75
C LYS A 61 -14.42 -1.67 -7.51
N ARG A 62 -15.67 -2.15 -7.60
CA ARG A 62 -16.30 -2.93 -6.52
C ARG A 62 -15.59 -4.25 -6.30
N MET A 63 -15.21 -4.92 -7.39
CA MET A 63 -14.45 -6.18 -7.31
C MET A 63 -13.08 -5.99 -6.69
N ILE A 64 -12.35 -4.94 -7.08
CA ILE A 64 -11.04 -4.64 -6.48
C ILE A 64 -11.18 -4.40 -4.97
N ARG A 65 -12.14 -3.58 -4.55
CA ARG A 65 -12.39 -3.34 -3.11
C ARG A 65 -12.74 -4.61 -2.35
N TRP A 66 -13.69 -5.37 -2.88
CA TRP A 66 -14.12 -6.62 -2.25
C TRP A 66 -12.97 -7.62 -2.11
N TRP A 67 -12.24 -7.84 -3.20
CA TRP A 67 -11.12 -8.78 -3.22
C TRP A 67 -10.01 -8.36 -2.24
N SER A 68 -9.64 -7.09 -2.26
CA SER A 68 -8.60 -6.55 -1.37
C SER A 68 -9.01 -6.64 0.09
N GLY A 69 -10.24 -6.28 0.42
CA GLY A 69 -10.77 -6.42 1.77
C GLY A 69 -10.89 -7.88 2.22
N ALA A 70 -11.28 -8.79 1.33
CA ALA A 70 -11.30 -10.21 1.61
C ALA A 70 -9.90 -10.76 1.86
N LEU A 71 -8.92 -10.40 1.02
CA LEU A 71 -7.53 -10.81 1.18
C LEU A 71 -6.97 -10.41 2.55
N LEU A 72 -7.11 -9.16 2.96
CA LEU A 72 -6.67 -8.69 4.27
C LEU A 72 -7.27 -9.50 5.42
N ARG A 73 -8.58 -9.80 5.34
CA ARG A 73 -9.25 -10.64 6.36
C ARG A 73 -8.69 -12.06 6.41
N ARG A 74 -8.27 -12.65 5.26
CA ARG A 74 -7.62 -13.98 5.24
C ARG A 74 -6.26 -13.95 5.95
N PHE A 75 -5.56 -12.82 5.91
CA PHE A 75 -4.35 -12.60 6.71
C PHE A 75 -4.63 -12.29 8.20
N GLY A 76 -5.91 -12.27 8.61
CA GLY A 76 -6.30 -11.95 9.97
C GLY A 76 -6.21 -10.46 10.30
N LEU A 77 -6.22 -9.61 9.27
CA LEU A 77 -6.18 -8.17 9.44
C LEU A 77 -7.60 -7.60 9.54
N ARG A 78 -7.85 -6.85 10.61
CA ARG A 78 -9.09 -6.12 10.83
C ARG A 78 -8.90 -4.69 10.33
N ILE A 79 -9.59 -4.37 9.24
CA ILE A 79 -9.48 -3.05 8.61
C ILE A 79 -10.16 -2.02 9.51
N ARG A 80 -9.40 -0.97 9.86
CA ARG A 80 -9.89 0.22 10.54
C ARG A 80 -9.63 1.44 9.68
N ARG A 81 -10.68 2.13 9.29
CA ARG A 81 -10.59 3.36 8.51
C ARG A 81 -10.89 4.57 9.39
N PHE A 82 -10.07 5.59 9.21
CA PHE A 82 -10.23 6.92 9.80
C PHE A 82 -10.19 7.96 8.68
N GLY A 83 -11.08 8.92 8.72
CA GLY A 83 -11.27 9.87 7.64
C GLY A 83 -11.85 9.24 6.37
N GLU A 84 -11.98 10.06 5.32
CA GLU A 84 -12.58 9.63 4.06
C GLU A 84 -11.65 9.91 2.88
N PRO A 85 -11.57 8.97 1.92
CA PRO A 85 -10.83 9.22 0.69
C PRO A 85 -11.55 10.28 -0.14
N LEU A 86 -10.82 11.29 -0.60
CA LEU A 86 -11.37 12.32 -1.48
C LEU A 86 -11.90 11.70 -2.79
N PRO A 87 -13.05 12.14 -3.31
CA PRO A 87 -13.57 11.71 -4.60
C PRO A 87 -12.76 12.30 -5.77
N GLY A 88 -12.91 11.70 -6.96
CA GLY A 88 -12.30 12.23 -8.19
C GLY A 88 -10.80 11.97 -8.31
N ALA A 89 -10.10 12.77 -9.07
CA ALA A 89 -8.66 12.68 -9.27
C ALA A 89 -7.91 13.25 -8.06
N VAL A 90 -7.08 12.43 -7.44
CA VAL A 90 -6.32 12.75 -6.23
C VAL A 90 -4.97 12.05 -6.31
N LEU A 91 -3.90 12.72 -5.92
CA LEU A 91 -2.63 12.07 -5.63
C LEU A 91 -2.59 11.65 -4.16
N TYR A 92 -2.77 10.34 -3.89
CA TYR A 92 -2.59 9.78 -2.55
C TYR A 92 -1.10 9.55 -2.29
N VAL A 93 -0.61 10.06 -1.16
CA VAL A 93 0.78 9.89 -0.72
C VAL A 93 0.79 9.22 0.64
N ALA A 94 1.45 8.07 0.75
CA ALA A 94 1.43 7.27 1.97
C ALA A 94 2.84 6.89 2.44
N ASN A 95 2.98 6.61 3.75
CA ASN A 95 4.13 5.88 4.25
C ASN A 95 4.09 4.43 3.75
N HIS A 96 5.27 3.79 3.61
CA HIS A 96 5.37 2.48 2.99
C HIS A 96 6.02 1.46 3.92
N ILE A 97 5.25 0.47 4.33
CA ILE A 97 5.63 -0.56 5.31
C ILE A 97 5.76 -1.94 4.62
N SER A 98 4.78 -2.28 3.77
CA SER A 98 4.64 -3.63 3.22
C SER A 98 3.86 -3.60 1.89
N TRP A 99 3.88 -4.72 1.18
CA TRP A 99 2.98 -4.95 0.04
C TRP A 99 1.49 -4.87 0.42
N LEU A 100 1.18 -5.07 1.69
CA LEU A 100 -0.18 -4.93 2.24
C LEU A 100 -0.74 -3.51 2.10
N ASP A 101 0.12 -2.50 2.05
CA ASP A 101 -0.27 -1.08 1.93
C ASP A 101 -1.11 -0.84 0.68
N ILE A 102 -0.69 -1.44 -0.44
CA ILE A 102 -1.42 -1.39 -1.72
C ILE A 102 -2.80 -2.04 -1.56
N VAL A 103 -2.83 -3.22 -0.94
CA VAL A 103 -4.09 -3.96 -0.72
C VAL A 103 -5.02 -3.21 0.24
N LEU A 104 -4.46 -2.59 1.29
CA LEU A 104 -5.24 -1.84 2.28
C LEU A 104 -5.89 -0.61 1.64
N ILE A 105 -5.15 0.18 0.87
CA ILE A 105 -5.71 1.34 0.16
C ILE A 105 -6.74 0.89 -0.88
N HIS A 106 -6.45 -0.16 -1.67
CA HIS A 106 -7.40 -0.72 -2.64
C HIS A 106 -8.70 -1.22 -1.99
N SER A 107 -8.66 -1.71 -0.76
CA SER A 107 -9.85 -2.14 -0.03
C SER A 107 -10.78 -0.97 0.32
N GLN A 108 -10.26 0.25 0.34
CA GLN A 108 -11.02 1.48 0.56
C GLN A 108 -11.40 2.14 -0.76
N ARG A 109 -10.41 2.36 -1.58
CA ARG A 109 -10.55 2.98 -2.89
C ARG A 109 -9.56 2.40 -3.89
N PRO A 110 -10.01 1.90 -5.05
CA PRO A 110 -9.12 1.54 -6.14
C PRO A 110 -8.39 2.75 -6.70
N VAL A 111 -7.08 2.66 -6.77
CA VAL A 111 -6.18 3.70 -7.29
C VAL A 111 -5.10 3.08 -8.19
N SER A 112 -4.55 3.85 -9.13
CA SER A 112 -3.39 3.40 -9.90
C SER A 112 -2.12 3.59 -9.07
N PHE A 113 -1.40 2.51 -8.74
CA PHE A 113 -0.14 2.61 -8.01
C PHE A 113 1.07 2.67 -8.93
N VAL A 114 2.12 3.36 -8.45
CA VAL A 114 3.46 3.26 -9.03
C VAL A 114 4.20 2.12 -8.34
N ALA A 115 4.65 1.13 -9.11
CA ALA A 115 5.32 -0.06 -8.59
C ALA A 115 6.61 -0.37 -9.35
N LYS A 116 7.48 -1.22 -8.78
CA LYS A 116 8.70 -1.68 -9.44
C LYS A 116 8.38 -2.49 -10.69
N SER A 117 9.15 -2.28 -11.76
CA SER A 117 9.00 -3.02 -13.04
C SER A 117 9.19 -4.53 -12.89
N GLU A 118 9.97 -5.00 -11.91
CA GLU A 118 10.16 -6.42 -11.65
C GLU A 118 8.86 -7.15 -11.28
N ILE A 119 7.93 -6.44 -10.63
CA ILE A 119 6.61 -6.98 -10.24
C ILE A 119 5.79 -7.37 -11.47
N ALA A 120 5.96 -6.67 -12.60
CA ALA A 120 5.27 -7.01 -13.85
C ALA A 120 5.57 -8.44 -14.33
N ARG A 121 6.73 -9.00 -13.96
CA ARG A 121 7.17 -10.34 -14.34
C ARG A 121 6.72 -11.44 -13.38
N TRP A 122 6.09 -11.08 -12.27
CA TRP A 122 5.61 -12.07 -11.31
C TRP A 122 4.39 -12.78 -11.88
N PRO A 123 4.38 -14.12 -11.90
CA PRO A 123 3.22 -14.87 -12.35
C PRO A 123 1.96 -14.44 -11.59
N PHE A 124 0.84 -14.31 -12.28
CA PHE A 124 -0.45 -13.90 -11.75
C PHE A 124 -0.48 -12.49 -11.13
N VAL A 125 0.44 -12.17 -10.20
CA VAL A 125 0.50 -10.86 -9.52
C VAL A 125 0.80 -9.73 -10.50
N GLY A 126 1.77 -9.91 -11.39
CA GLY A 126 2.14 -8.92 -12.41
C GLY A 126 1.01 -8.67 -13.39
N TRP A 127 0.35 -9.74 -13.82
CA TRP A 127 -0.84 -9.64 -14.68
C TRP A 127 -1.98 -8.88 -13.98
N LEU A 128 -2.28 -9.22 -12.72
CA LEU A 128 -3.34 -8.56 -11.94
C LEU A 128 -3.00 -7.08 -11.70
N ALA A 129 -1.77 -6.78 -11.30
CA ALA A 129 -1.30 -5.42 -11.10
C ALA A 129 -1.39 -4.57 -12.38
N SER A 130 -0.97 -5.13 -13.52
CA SER A 130 -1.09 -4.48 -14.82
C SER A 130 -2.55 -4.13 -15.15
N ARG A 131 -3.47 -5.06 -14.90
CA ARG A 131 -4.91 -4.86 -15.12
C ARG A 131 -5.55 -3.88 -14.13
N ALA A 132 -5.04 -3.82 -12.91
CA ALA A 132 -5.44 -2.81 -11.92
C ALA A 132 -4.89 -1.40 -12.25
N GLY A 133 -4.25 -1.21 -13.40
CA GLY A 133 -3.74 0.09 -13.82
C GLY A 133 -2.42 0.49 -13.16
N THR A 134 -1.63 -0.48 -12.66
CA THR A 134 -0.32 -0.18 -12.07
C THR A 134 0.63 0.41 -13.10
N ILE A 135 1.31 1.48 -12.70
CA ILE A 135 2.34 2.19 -13.47
C ILE A 135 3.70 1.60 -13.05
N PHE A 136 4.36 0.88 -13.96
CA PHE A 136 5.63 0.23 -13.63
C PHE A 136 6.83 1.16 -13.85
N HIS A 137 7.72 1.21 -12.86
CA HIS A 137 8.91 2.04 -12.83
C HIS A 137 10.19 1.21 -12.66
N ARG A 138 11.19 1.44 -13.52
CA ARG A 138 12.54 0.90 -13.36
C ARG A 138 13.37 1.86 -12.51
N ARG A 139 13.62 1.50 -11.25
CA ARG A 139 14.41 2.31 -10.32
C ARG A 139 15.82 2.59 -10.86
N GLY A 140 16.33 3.78 -10.54
CA GLY A 140 17.66 4.21 -10.99
C GLY A 140 17.74 4.72 -12.44
N SER A 141 16.61 4.72 -13.18
CA SER A 141 16.55 5.27 -14.53
C SER A 141 15.80 6.61 -14.53
N THR A 142 16.48 7.68 -14.92
CA THR A 142 15.90 9.01 -15.07
C THR A 142 14.83 9.04 -16.16
N ASP A 143 15.06 8.35 -17.27
CA ASP A 143 14.12 8.25 -18.39
C ASP A 143 12.85 7.51 -17.97
N SER A 144 13.00 6.40 -17.24
CA SER A 144 11.85 5.69 -16.67
C SER A 144 11.06 6.57 -15.70
N LEU A 145 11.73 7.42 -14.91
CA LEU A 145 11.03 8.32 -13.99
C LEU A 145 10.25 9.40 -14.75
N ALA A 146 10.81 9.97 -15.82
CA ALA A 146 10.11 10.95 -16.63
C ALA A 146 8.83 10.37 -17.27
N VAL A 147 8.92 9.15 -17.83
CA VAL A 147 7.77 8.43 -18.39
C VAL A 147 6.71 8.15 -17.31
N VAL A 148 7.14 7.72 -16.13
CA VAL A 148 6.21 7.47 -15.01
C VAL A 148 5.51 8.76 -14.59
N MET A 149 6.23 9.86 -14.44
CA MET A 149 5.63 11.15 -14.07
C MET A 149 4.60 11.62 -15.10
N ALA A 150 4.93 11.53 -16.40
CA ALA A 150 3.99 11.85 -17.46
C ALA A 150 2.73 10.96 -17.39
N THR A 151 2.90 9.65 -17.22
CA THR A 151 1.79 8.70 -17.08
C THR A 151 0.91 9.01 -15.86
N VAL A 152 1.53 9.40 -14.72
CA VAL A 152 0.78 9.81 -13.53
C VAL A 152 -0.06 11.05 -13.81
N VAL A 153 0.51 12.07 -14.47
CA VAL A 153 -0.19 13.28 -14.86
C VAL A 153 -1.38 12.96 -15.77
N ASP A 154 -1.16 12.12 -16.79
CA ASP A 154 -2.22 11.72 -17.72
C ASP A 154 -3.37 10.99 -17.00
N ARG A 155 -3.05 10.09 -16.06
CA ARG A 155 -4.05 9.39 -15.24
C ARG A 155 -4.87 10.37 -14.38
N LEU A 156 -4.19 11.29 -13.70
CA LEU A 156 -4.83 12.29 -12.85
C LEU A 156 -5.73 13.22 -13.71
N LYS A 157 -5.27 13.70 -14.86
CA LYS A 157 -6.06 14.51 -15.80
C LYS A 157 -7.27 13.74 -16.35
N ALA A 158 -7.14 12.42 -16.52
CA ALA A 158 -8.25 11.56 -16.92
C ALA A 158 -9.24 11.23 -15.78
N GLY A 159 -9.11 11.86 -14.61
CA GLY A 159 -9.99 11.64 -13.46
C GLY A 159 -9.68 10.40 -12.63
N THR A 160 -8.54 9.71 -12.89
CA THR A 160 -8.15 8.50 -12.18
C THR A 160 -7.25 8.83 -11.00
N PRO A 161 -7.58 8.42 -9.77
CA PRO A 161 -6.71 8.63 -8.62
C PRO A 161 -5.44 7.79 -8.71
N VAL A 162 -4.33 8.36 -8.23
CA VAL A 162 -3.02 7.70 -8.22
C VAL A 162 -2.49 7.63 -6.80
N GLY A 163 -1.95 6.47 -6.42
CA GLY A 163 -1.28 6.23 -5.14
C GLY A 163 0.23 6.10 -5.31
N VAL A 164 0.98 6.77 -4.46
CA VAL A 164 2.44 6.72 -4.47
C VAL A 164 2.99 6.60 -3.05
N PHE A 165 4.17 5.99 -2.94
CA PHE A 165 4.95 5.93 -1.72
C PHE A 165 6.22 6.77 -1.90
N PRO A 166 6.20 8.06 -1.46
CA PRO A 166 7.29 8.99 -1.76
C PRO A 166 8.62 8.65 -1.06
N GLU A 167 8.63 7.71 -0.13
CA GLU A 167 9.84 7.18 0.51
C GLU A 167 10.74 6.41 -0.48
N GLY A 168 10.17 5.96 -1.61
CA GLY A 168 10.92 5.21 -2.61
C GLY A 168 11.22 3.75 -2.24
N GLY A 169 10.85 3.28 -1.06
CA GLY A 169 10.99 1.90 -0.57
C GLY A 169 10.18 1.65 0.68
N SER A 170 9.95 0.39 1.03
CA SER A 170 9.30 0.02 2.29
C SER A 170 10.27 0.17 3.47
N GLY A 171 9.80 0.81 4.54
CA GLY A 171 10.47 0.94 5.81
C GLY A 171 10.08 -0.15 6.80
N HIS A 172 10.56 -0.03 8.05
CA HIS A 172 10.20 -0.94 9.14
C HIS A 172 8.89 -0.54 9.84
N GLY A 173 8.34 0.63 9.51
CA GLY A 173 7.08 1.12 10.06
C GLY A 173 7.19 1.72 11.47
N ASP A 174 8.40 1.86 11.99
CA ASP A 174 8.73 2.53 13.26
C ASP A 174 8.95 4.03 13.09
N LYS A 175 9.13 4.46 11.86
CA LYS A 175 9.28 5.87 11.45
C LYS A 175 8.82 6.06 10.02
N VAL A 176 8.57 7.30 9.63
CA VAL A 176 8.29 7.70 8.25
C VAL A 176 9.56 8.28 7.64
N GLY A 177 10.02 7.71 6.56
CA GLY A 177 11.19 8.17 5.82
C GLY A 177 10.97 9.54 5.16
N THR A 178 12.02 10.06 4.53
CA THR A 178 11.95 11.32 3.79
C THR A 178 11.07 11.16 2.55
N PHE A 179 10.18 12.10 2.30
CA PHE A 179 9.36 12.12 1.10
C PHE A 179 10.09 12.83 -0.04
N HIS A 180 10.30 12.11 -1.13
CA HIS A 180 10.90 12.66 -2.34
C HIS A 180 9.94 13.63 -3.03
N ALA A 181 10.28 14.91 -3.02
CA ALA A 181 9.41 16.00 -3.50
C ALA A 181 9.09 15.94 -5.01
N ARG A 182 9.89 15.21 -5.81
CA ARG A 182 9.75 15.18 -7.27
C ARG A 182 8.39 14.66 -7.73
N ILE A 183 7.85 13.65 -7.09
CA ILE A 183 6.56 13.05 -7.47
C ILE A 183 5.38 14.00 -7.24
N PHE A 184 5.48 14.94 -6.31
CA PHE A 184 4.45 15.93 -6.04
C PHE A 184 4.25 16.92 -7.19
N GLN A 185 5.24 17.05 -8.09
CA GLN A 185 5.08 17.85 -9.30
C GLN A 185 3.92 17.35 -10.16
N THR A 186 3.63 16.05 -10.15
CA THR A 186 2.51 15.48 -10.92
C THR A 186 1.15 15.98 -10.46
N ALA A 187 0.98 16.30 -9.18
CA ALA A 187 -0.25 16.90 -8.67
C ALA A 187 -0.40 18.37 -9.14
N LEU A 188 0.72 19.11 -9.17
CA LEU A 188 0.75 20.47 -9.70
C LEU A 188 0.41 20.49 -11.20
N ASP A 189 1.07 19.65 -11.99
CA ASP A 189 0.89 19.57 -13.44
C ASP A 189 -0.52 19.09 -13.85
N ALA A 190 -1.16 18.32 -12.97
CA ALA A 190 -2.54 17.85 -13.16
C ALA A 190 -3.59 18.74 -12.47
N ASN A 191 -3.18 19.71 -11.67
CA ASN A 191 -4.04 20.57 -10.86
C ASN A 191 -5.03 19.79 -9.98
N VAL A 192 -4.51 18.82 -9.21
CA VAL A 192 -5.30 17.96 -8.31
C VAL A 192 -4.78 18.05 -6.89
N PRO A 193 -5.63 17.82 -5.86
CA PRO A 193 -5.20 17.79 -4.48
C PRO A 193 -4.29 16.60 -4.19
N VAL A 194 -3.42 16.76 -3.17
CA VAL A 194 -2.65 15.69 -2.56
C VAL A 194 -3.32 15.30 -1.25
N GLN A 195 -3.65 14.02 -1.07
CA GLN A 195 -4.18 13.53 0.19
C GLN A 195 -3.17 12.60 0.86
N PRO A 196 -2.62 13.00 2.02
CA PRO A 196 -1.76 12.12 2.81
C PRO A 196 -2.58 10.97 3.42
N VAL A 197 -1.97 9.78 3.44
CA VAL A 197 -2.57 8.56 3.99
C VAL A 197 -1.59 7.93 4.97
N ALA A 198 -1.96 7.83 6.24
CA ALA A 198 -1.15 7.16 7.23
C ALA A 198 -1.57 5.70 7.36
N LEU A 199 -0.59 4.79 7.35
CA LEU A 199 -0.79 3.36 7.42
C LEU A 199 -0.08 2.78 8.64
N ARG A 200 -0.75 1.86 9.35
CA ARG A 200 -0.19 1.15 10.48
C ARG A 200 -0.79 -0.26 10.57
N TYR A 201 0.04 -1.21 10.99
CA TYR A 201 -0.38 -2.59 11.23
C TYR A 201 0.02 -2.98 12.63
N GLY A 202 -0.93 -3.39 13.47
CA GLY A 202 -0.58 -3.81 14.81
C GLY A 202 -1.75 -3.81 15.78
N ARG A 203 -1.45 -3.53 17.05
CA ARG A 203 -2.43 -3.51 18.13
C ARG A 203 -2.21 -2.29 19.00
N ASP A 204 -3.31 -1.77 19.53
CA ASP A 204 -3.26 -0.68 20.51
C ASP A 204 -2.43 0.53 20.05
N GLY A 205 -2.56 0.87 18.76
CA GLY A 205 -1.83 1.99 18.17
C GLY A 205 -0.32 1.77 17.99
N ARG A 206 0.19 0.54 18.11
CA ARG A 206 1.61 0.22 17.94
C ARG A 206 1.84 -0.58 16.67
N GLN A 207 2.91 -0.23 15.94
CA GLN A 207 3.32 -0.96 14.76
C GLN A 207 3.86 -2.35 15.16
N ASP A 208 3.36 -3.40 14.50
CA ASP A 208 3.86 -4.76 14.68
C ASP A 208 5.10 -5.00 13.80
N PRO A 209 6.26 -5.35 14.38
CA PRO A 209 7.51 -5.53 13.64
C PRO A 209 7.50 -6.75 12.73
N SER A 210 6.49 -7.60 12.82
CA SER A 210 6.36 -8.79 11.98
C SER A 210 5.68 -8.53 10.63
N VAL A 211 5.25 -7.30 10.32
CA VAL A 211 4.60 -6.96 9.04
C VAL A 211 5.59 -6.46 7.98
N PRO A 212 6.52 -5.56 8.30
CA PRO A 212 7.53 -5.10 7.34
C PRO A 212 8.39 -6.24 6.80
N PHE A 213 9.04 -6.03 5.67
CA PHE A 213 10.04 -6.97 5.18
C PHE A 213 11.23 -7.09 6.13
N GLY A 214 11.67 -8.30 6.40
CA GLY A 214 12.93 -8.57 7.10
C GLY A 214 14.14 -8.21 6.21
N ARG A 215 15.32 -8.14 6.84
CA ARG A 215 16.57 -7.85 6.12
C ARG A 215 16.79 -8.91 5.03
N LYS A 216 16.89 -8.46 3.75
CA LYS A 216 17.02 -9.32 2.56
C LYS A 216 15.87 -10.33 2.36
N GLU A 217 14.74 -10.13 3.03
CA GLU A 217 13.57 -11.00 2.88
C GLU A 217 12.88 -10.75 1.54
N GLY A 218 12.60 -11.83 0.80
CA GLY A 218 11.81 -11.78 -0.42
C GLY A 218 10.31 -11.72 -0.13
N PHE A 219 9.52 -11.50 -1.19
CA PHE A 219 8.07 -11.40 -1.09
C PHE A 219 7.43 -12.67 -0.48
N PHE A 220 7.78 -13.84 -0.99
CA PHE A 220 7.12 -15.10 -0.59
C PHE A 220 7.39 -15.48 0.88
N PRO A 221 8.61 -15.41 1.41
CA PRO A 221 8.85 -15.59 2.83
C PRO A 221 8.05 -14.61 3.71
N ASN A 222 8.00 -13.32 3.33
CA ASN A 222 7.21 -12.31 4.03
C ASN A 222 5.72 -12.65 3.99
N PHE A 223 5.19 -13.01 2.82
CA PHE A 223 3.80 -13.44 2.64
C PHE A 223 3.42 -14.58 3.60
N LEU A 224 4.23 -15.64 3.64
CA LEU A 224 4.00 -16.77 4.55
C LEU A 224 4.11 -16.34 6.01
N ARG A 225 5.10 -15.52 6.35
CA ARG A 225 5.28 -15.02 7.72
C ARG A 225 4.06 -14.25 8.19
N VAL A 226 3.57 -13.31 7.40
CA VAL A 226 2.39 -12.50 7.73
C VAL A 226 1.12 -13.34 7.77
N LEU A 227 0.96 -14.33 6.87
CA LEU A 227 -0.15 -15.27 6.91
C LEU A 227 -0.24 -16.05 8.23
N GLY A 228 0.89 -16.38 8.81
CA GLY A 228 0.99 -17.07 10.11
C GLY A 228 0.84 -16.15 11.33
N ASN A 229 0.80 -14.84 11.19
CA ASN A 229 0.75 -13.91 12.32
C ASN A 229 -0.59 -13.96 13.07
N PRO A 230 -0.60 -13.62 14.38
CA PRO A 230 -1.84 -13.34 15.10
C PRO A 230 -2.66 -12.24 14.42
N SER A 231 -3.98 -12.28 14.61
CA SER A 231 -4.85 -11.23 14.08
C SER A 231 -4.51 -9.88 14.70
N MET A 232 -4.47 -8.83 13.87
CA MET A 232 -4.16 -7.46 14.26
C MET A 232 -4.99 -6.47 13.47
N ASP A 233 -4.93 -5.20 13.84
CA ASP A 233 -5.58 -4.13 13.11
C ASP A 233 -4.70 -3.69 11.91
N ALA A 234 -5.35 -3.35 10.81
CA ALA A 234 -4.78 -2.66 9.67
C ALA A 234 -5.47 -1.31 9.58
N GLU A 235 -4.77 -0.28 9.99
CA GLU A 235 -5.30 1.07 10.07
C GLU A 235 -4.92 1.87 8.83
N VAL A 236 -5.92 2.56 8.27
CA VAL A 236 -5.76 3.49 7.16
C VAL A 236 -6.42 4.81 7.54
N HIS A 237 -5.62 5.87 7.59
CA HIS A 237 -6.06 7.21 7.97
C HIS A 237 -5.96 8.13 6.76
N PHE A 238 -7.10 8.55 6.22
CA PHE A 238 -7.16 9.56 5.17
C PHE A 238 -7.14 10.93 5.83
N LEU A 239 -6.02 11.63 5.68
CA LEU A 239 -5.79 12.90 6.34
C LEU A 239 -6.29 14.07 5.48
N GLU A 240 -6.35 15.26 6.08
CA GLU A 240 -6.72 16.48 5.38
C GLU A 240 -5.83 16.71 4.14
N PRO A 241 -6.41 17.09 3.01
CA PRO A 241 -5.64 17.29 1.79
C PRO A 241 -4.69 18.48 1.89
N VAL A 242 -3.57 18.36 1.20
CA VAL A 242 -2.64 19.46 0.96
C VAL A 242 -2.97 20.08 -0.39
N ALA A 243 -3.24 21.39 -0.42
CA ALA A 243 -3.53 22.08 -1.67
C ALA A 243 -2.31 22.10 -2.59
N ALA A 244 -2.57 21.91 -3.90
CA ALA A 244 -1.56 22.10 -4.92
C ALA A 244 -1.34 23.61 -5.13
N THR A 245 -0.23 24.14 -4.62
CA THR A 245 0.15 25.55 -4.83
C THR A 245 1.37 25.61 -5.75
N PRO A 246 1.44 26.54 -6.71
CA PRO A 246 2.60 26.69 -7.60
C PRO A 246 3.92 26.75 -6.81
N ASP A 247 4.97 26.11 -7.32
CA ASP A 247 6.33 26.04 -6.76
C ASP A 247 6.45 25.40 -5.36
N ALA A 248 5.39 24.77 -4.85
CA ALA A 248 5.34 24.26 -3.48
C ALA A 248 5.61 22.76 -3.33
N ARG A 249 6.12 22.05 -4.36
CA ARG A 249 6.31 20.57 -4.29
C ARG A 249 7.11 20.10 -3.06
N ARG A 250 8.12 20.86 -2.63
CA ARG A 250 8.89 20.53 -1.42
C ARG A 250 8.03 20.71 -0.16
N ARG A 251 7.34 21.84 -0.06
CA ARG A 251 6.40 22.11 1.05
C ARG A 251 5.29 21.08 1.12
N MET A 252 4.74 20.69 -0.04
CA MET A 252 3.69 19.64 -0.08
C MET A 252 4.24 18.30 0.43
N ALA A 253 5.47 17.94 0.07
CA ALA A 253 6.11 16.72 0.55
C ALA A 253 6.35 16.76 2.08
N GLU A 254 6.87 17.86 2.59
CA GLU A 254 7.10 18.09 4.01
C GLU A 254 5.79 18.07 4.81
N GLN A 255 4.79 18.85 4.42
CA GLN A 255 3.50 18.89 5.09
C GLN A 255 2.78 17.53 5.07
N SER A 256 2.87 16.79 3.94
CA SER A 256 2.28 15.46 3.85
C SER A 256 2.97 14.50 4.82
N ARG A 257 4.29 14.52 4.88
CA ARG A 257 5.07 13.69 5.81
C ARG A 257 4.77 14.05 7.26
N GLU A 258 4.80 15.34 7.62
CA GLU A 258 4.51 15.81 8.98
C GLU A 258 3.13 15.40 9.47
N ARG A 259 2.10 15.49 8.61
CA ARG A 259 0.75 15.03 8.96
C ARG A 259 0.71 13.54 9.26
N ILE A 260 1.39 12.72 8.44
CA ILE A 260 1.47 11.26 8.65
C ILE A 260 2.25 10.94 9.93
N VAL A 261 3.38 11.59 10.18
CA VAL A 261 4.19 11.41 11.39
C VAL A 261 3.37 11.74 12.65
N ARG A 262 2.66 12.86 12.63
CA ARG A 262 1.80 13.30 13.74
C ARG A 262 0.66 12.31 13.99
N GLU A 263 -0.01 11.84 12.93
CA GLU A 263 -1.12 10.89 13.04
C GLU A 263 -0.67 9.54 13.61
N LEU A 264 0.52 9.09 13.23
CA LEU A 264 1.08 7.82 13.72
C LEU A 264 1.71 7.95 15.11
N GLY A 265 1.87 9.18 15.64
CA GLY A 265 2.49 9.43 16.94
C GLY A 265 3.99 9.08 16.96
N TYR A 266 4.66 9.13 15.80
CA TYR A 266 6.11 8.97 15.75
C TYR A 266 6.75 10.30 16.15
N GLY A 267 7.60 10.24 17.18
CA GLY A 267 8.46 11.39 17.53
C GLY A 267 9.43 11.72 16.39
N ASP A 268 9.83 12.98 16.33
CA ASP A 268 10.87 13.44 15.41
C ASP A 268 12.22 12.81 15.74
#